data_3fb15f27c96b595a9492dfbc4e32b872
#
_entry.id   3fb15f27c96b595a9492dfbc4e32b872
#
_cell.length_a   1.000
_cell.length_b   1.000
_cell.length_c   1.000
_cell.angle_alpha   90.00
_cell.angle_beta   90.00
_cell.angle_gamma   90.00
#
_symmetry.space_group_name_H-M   'P 1'
#
loop_
_entity.id
_entity.type
_entity.pdbx_description
1 polymer ?
#
loop_
_entity_poly.entity_id
_entity_poly.type
_entity_poly.pdbx_seq_one_letter_code
_entity_poly.pdbx_strand_id
1 'polypeptide(L)'
;MPNISLVVLSLACFESVNRTVYRLLQSEYGIPVHLIIPSSLDFPGGIKEPVENPGETLSITKLPISSMHPRLQIFRGAGAVVSKLKPTHILVDADPASLMSVVAARWARQLDAKLWAVTCENLPRNFVKEALGGLRSASPRAFISGLLNQLFLMACRARVDQVFTISQDGTRVMEALGFRNRITQMPLGFDAAIFNRQAPQRIEATRVRLGIDRPVVAYFGRVSPEKGVDLLVRSLANLLDRPWQFLLDDFDRYPSPYQVEIQKLLESTGVKDRTVFFQSNHRDIADYMNAADIVVLPSISTPKWKEQYGRVIPEAMACGKVVAGSVTGTLPELIGDCGFVFPEGGVDQLSALLSTLLAMPQDALSEVGAKAYDRAQTQLSANRQAEILHRCLAGAG
;
A
#
# COMPACT_ATOMS: atom_id res chain seq x y z
N MET A 1 -14.68 -11.24 -28.84
CA MET A 1 -14.24 -10.00 -28.16
C MET A 1 -13.00 -9.49 -28.87
N PRO A 2 -12.76 -8.19 -29.00
CA PRO A 2 -11.48 -7.72 -29.53
C PRO A 2 -10.35 -8.36 -28.74
N ASN A 3 -9.23 -8.61 -29.39
CA ASN A 3 -8.08 -9.33 -28.80
C ASN A 3 -7.38 -8.37 -27.80
N ILE A 4 -7.92 -8.25 -26.58
CA ILE A 4 -7.44 -7.34 -25.53
C ILE A 4 -6.13 -7.90 -24.97
N SER A 5 -5.11 -7.06 -24.90
CA SER A 5 -3.82 -7.36 -24.27
C SER A 5 -3.29 -6.18 -23.48
N LEU A 6 -2.67 -6.43 -22.34
CA LEU A 6 -2.22 -5.43 -21.39
C LEU A 6 -0.70 -5.51 -21.18
N VAL A 7 0.00 -4.40 -21.38
CA VAL A 7 1.38 -4.23 -20.91
C VAL A 7 1.37 -3.32 -19.68
N VAL A 8 1.99 -3.76 -18.61
CA VAL A 8 2.07 -3.03 -17.34
C VAL A 8 3.52 -2.64 -17.06
N LEU A 9 3.76 -1.36 -16.82
CA LEU A 9 5.05 -0.84 -16.36
C LEU A 9 4.92 -0.53 -14.87
N SER A 10 5.51 -1.35 -14.00
CA SER A 10 5.33 -1.23 -12.55
C SER A 10 6.62 -1.46 -11.78
N LEU A 11 6.95 -0.50 -10.91
CA LEU A 11 8.00 -0.71 -9.90
C LEU A 11 7.48 -1.56 -8.73
N ALA A 12 6.21 -1.41 -8.36
CA ALA A 12 5.62 -2.16 -7.26
C ALA A 12 5.61 -3.67 -7.54
N CYS A 13 5.48 -4.09 -8.81
CA CYS A 13 5.55 -5.51 -9.22
C CYS A 13 6.96 -6.12 -9.12
N PHE A 14 7.96 -5.36 -8.67
CA PHE A 14 9.23 -5.91 -8.20
C PHE A 14 8.97 -6.96 -7.11
N GLU A 15 8.10 -6.66 -6.16
CA GLU A 15 7.60 -7.61 -5.18
C GLU A 15 6.52 -8.51 -5.80
N SER A 16 6.70 -9.82 -5.66
CA SER A 16 5.84 -10.82 -6.30
C SER A 16 4.38 -10.79 -5.81
N VAL A 17 4.15 -10.36 -4.58
CA VAL A 17 2.81 -10.22 -3.99
C VAL A 17 1.96 -9.17 -4.75
N ASN A 18 2.58 -8.16 -5.34
CA ASN A 18 1.90 -7.14 -6.14
C ASN A 18 1.52 -7.61 -7.56
N ARG A 19 1.92 -8.81 -7.96
CA ARG A 19 1.59 -9.41 -9.26
C ARG A 19 0.27 -10.19 -9.24
N THR A 20 -0.28 -10.45 -8.07
CA THR A 20 -1.49 -11.30 -7.89
C THR A 20 -2.67 -10.80 -8.72
N VAL A 21 -2.94 -9.50 -8.76
CA VAL A 21 -4.00 -8.92 -9.59
C VAL A 21 -3.85 -9.24 -11.08
N TYR A 22 -2.62 -9.23 -11.58
CA TYR A 22 -2.34 -9.50 -12.99
C TYR A 22 -2.40 -10.99 -13.32
N ARG A 23 -2.02 -11.87 -12.37
CA ARG A 23 -2.26 -13.31 -12.47
C ARG A 23 -3.75 -13.62 -12.59
N LEU A 24 -4.57 -12.98 -11.72
CA LEU A 24 -6.03 -13.13 -11.75
C LEU A 24 -6.63 -12.63 -13.08
N LEU A 25 -6.18 -11.49 -13.61
CA LEU A 25 -6.60 -11.02 -14.94
C LEU A 25 -6.34 -12.06 -16.03
N GLN A 26 -5.18 -12.72 -15.98
CA GLN A 26 -4.82 -13.74 -16.97
C GLN A 26 -5.58 -15.04 -16.75
N SER A 27 -5.65 -15.56 -15.51
CA SER A 27 -6.21 -16.88 -15.21
C SER A 27 -7.75 -16.89 -15.24
N GLU A 28 -8.40 -15.86 -14.69
CA GLU A 28 -9.85 -15.85 -14.55
C GLU A 28 -10.56 -15.14 -15.70
N TYR A 29 -9.92 -14.12 -16.29
CA TYR A 29 -10.54 -13.33 -17.35
C TYR A 29 -9.92 -13.55 -18.74
N GLY A 30 -8.87 -14.36 -18.83
CA GLY A 30 -8.22 -14.68 -20.11
C GLY A 30 -7.53 -13.49 -20.78
N ILE A 31 -7.20 -12.43 -20.02
CA ILE A 31 -6.52 -11.26 -20.55
C ILE A 31 -5.01 -11.48 -20.57
N PRO A 32 -4.34 -11.52 -21.74
CA PRO A 32 -2.89 -11.62 -21.81
C PRO A 32 -2.24 -10.39 -21.13
N VAL A 33 -1.44 -10.64 -20.11
CA VAL A 33 -0.70 -9.59 -19.39
C VAL A 33 0.81 -9.80 -19.54
N HIS A 34 1.52 -8.72 -19.83
CA HIS A 34 2.98 -8.67 -19.83
C HIS A 34 3.46 -7.60 -18.87
N LEU A 35 4.26 -8.00 -17.88
CA LEU A 35 4.83 -7.07 -16.89
C LEU A 35 6.22 -6.60 -17.32
N ILE A 36 6.48 -5.32 -17.21
CA ILE A 36 7.81 -4.72 -17.28
C ILE A 36 8.14 -4.22 -15.86
N ILE A 37 9.15 -4.83 -15.25
CA ILE A 37 9.55 -4.57 -13.86
C ILE A 37 11.04 -4.20 -13.77
N PRO A 38 11.50 -3.58 -12.67
CA PRO A 38 12.93 -3.32 -12.48
C PRO A 38 13.76 -4.61 -12.49
N SER A 39 14.92 -4.58 -13.14
CA SER A 39 15.89 -5.68 -13.06
C SER A 39 16.55 -5.74 -11.69
N SER A 40 16.71 -4.58 -11.04
CA SER A 40 17.22 -4.45 -9.68
C SER A 40 16.77 -3.14 -9.06
N LEU A 41 16.70 -3.09 -7.73
CA LEU A 41 16.46 -1.87 -6.96
C LEU A 41 17.50 -1.74 -5.84
N ASP A 42 17.91 -0.50 -5.55
CA ASP A 42 18.83 -0.18 -4.47
C ASP A 42 18.04 0.09 -3.18
N PHE A 43 18.31 -0.68 -2.14
CA PHE A 43 17.70 -0.57 -0.82
C PHE A 43 18.77 -0.24 0.24
N PRO A 44 18.42 0.22 1.43
CA PRO A 44 19.37 0.44 2.53
C PRO A 44 20.22 -0.78 2.91
N GLY A 45 19.89 -1.97 2.45
CA GLY A 45 20.67 -3.22 2.64
C GLY A 45 21.42 -3.69 1.40
N GLY A 46 21.51 -2.87 0.34
CA GLY A 46 22.17 -3.20 -0.92
C GLY A 46 21.22 -3.42 -2.09
N ILE A 47 21.80 -3.73 -3.24
CA ILE A 47 21.03 -3.98 -4.47
C ILE A 47 20.33 -5.33 -4.35
N LYS A 48 19.01 -5.33 -4.59
CA LYS A 48 18.18 -6.55 -4.65
C LYS A 48 17.68 -6.78 -6.07
N GLU A 49 17.49 -8.03 -6.42
CA GLU A 49 16.81 -8.47 -7.64
C GLU A 49 15.39 -8.93 -7.32
N PRO A 50 14.45 -8.86 -8.28
CA PRO A 50 13.09 -9.33 -8.06
C PRO A 50 13.08 -10.84 -7.86
N VAL A 51 12.43 -11.28 -6.78
CA VAL A 51 12.29 -12.72 -6.48
C VAL A 51 11.38 -13.37 -7.50
N GLU A 52 11.83 -14.50 -8.07
CA GLU A 52 11.01 -15.34 -8.93
C GLU A 52 10.13 -16.26 -8.08
N ASN A 53 8.85 -16.30 -8.40
CA ASN A 53 7.97 -17.28 -7.79
C ASN A 53 8.05 -18.59 -8.58
N PRO A 54 8.28 -19.73 -7.93
CA PRO A 54 8.07 -21.01 -8.56
C PRO A 54 6.62 -21.11 -9.07
N GLY A 55 6.44 -21.34 -10.38
CA GLY A 55 5.12 -21.39 -11.02
C GLY A 55 4.55 -20.04 -11.46
N GLU A 56 5.38 -18.98 -11.58
CA GLU A 56 4.93 -17.72 -12.18
C GLU A 56 4.46 -17.95 -13.62
N THR A 57 3.21 -17.57 -13.88
CA THR A 57 2.56 -17.74 -15.20
C THR A 57 2.56 -16.48 -16.04
N LEU A 58 2.90 -15.33 -15.45
CA LEU A 58 2.95 -14.05 -16.16
C LEU A 58 4.20 -13.94 -17.03
N SER A 59 4.05 -13.36 -18.21
CA SER A 59 5.18 -12.90 -19.00
C SER A 59 5.82 -11.68 -18.34
N ILE A 60 7.11 -11.78 -17.98
CA ILE A 60 7.82 -10.72 -17.29
C ILE A 60 9.09 -10.33 -18.03
N THR A 61 9.28 -9.04 -18.28
CA THR A 61 10.56 -8.47 -18.74
C THR A 61 11.17 -7.62 -17.63
N LYS A 62 12.39 -7.96 -17.23
CA LYS A 62 13.18 -7.20 -16.23
C LYS A 62 14.05 -6.17 -16.96
N LEU A 63 13.90 -4.90 -16.66
CA LEU A 63 14.64 -3.81 -17.30
C LEU A 63 15.27 -2.86 -16.26
N PRO A 64 16.44 -2.27 -16.56
CA PRO A 64 17.03 -1.26 -15.68
C PRO A 64 16.21 0.03 -15.70
N ILE A 65 16.09 0.68 -14.55
CA ILE A 65 15.48 2.00 -14.41
C ILE A 65 16.50 3.12 -14.55
N SER A 66 16.07 4.29 -15.04
CA SER A 66 16.97 5.45 -15.26
C SER A 66 17.26 6.25 -14.00
N SER A 67 16.36 6.23 -13.01
CA SER A 67 16.42 7.06 -11.81
C SER A 67 15.55 6.47 -10.71
N MET A 68 15.96 6.69 -9.45
CA MET A 68 15.12 6.38 -8.27
C MET A 68 14.08 7.48 -7.96
N HIS A 69 14.15 8.65 -8.61
CA HIS A 69 13.18 9.72 -8.38
C HIS A 69 11.81 9.36 -8.99
N PRO A 70 10.73 9.29 -8.21
CA PRO A 70 9.43 8.71 -8.63
C PRO A 70 8.86 9.31 -9.93
N ARG A 71 9.07 10.60 -10.18
CA ARG A 71 8.53 11.28 -11.38
C ARG A 71 9.47 11.30 -12.58
N LEU A 72 10.74 10.90 -12.42
CA LEU A 72 11.75 10.90 -13.48
C LEU A 72 12.18 9.49 -13.89
N GLN A 73 11.55 8.48 -13.34
CA GLN A 73 11.82 7.06 -13.64
C GLN A 73 11.35 6.72 -15.05
N ILE A 74 12.17 5.95 -15.77
CA ILE A 74 11.79 5.22 -16.98
C ILE A 74 12.49 3.87 -17.02
N PHE A 75 11.84 2.88 -17.60
CA PHE A 75 12.45 1.58 -17.91
C PHE A 75 13.24 1.69 -19.21
N ARG A 76 14.56 1.55 -19.14
CA ARG A 76 15.43 1.62 -20.32
C ARG A 76 15.16 0.41 -21.22
N GLY A 77 14.83 0.66 -22.49
CA GLY A 77 14.51 -0.39 -23.45
C GLY A 77 13.04 -0.81 -23.51
N ALA A 78 12.17 -0.29 -22.62
CA ALA A 78 10.75 -0.65 -22.61
C ALA A 78 10.03 -0.38 -23.94
N GLY A 79 10.43 0.69 -24.66
CA GLY A 79 9.84 1.01 -25.96
C GLY A 79 9.99 -0.11 -27.00
N ALA A 80 11.12 -0.82 -27.02
CA ALA A 80 11.34 -1.95 -27.92
C ALA A 80 10.42 -3.13 -27.55
N VAL A 81 10.24 -3.39 -26.25
CA VAL A 81 9.34 -4.45 -25.76
C VAL A 81 7.89 -4.12 -26.13
N VAL A 82 7.43 -2.90 -25.81
CA VAL A 82 6.06 -2.44 -26.10
C VAL A 82 5.78 -2.46 -27.61
N SER A 83 6.73 -2.00 -28.45
CA SER A 83 6.59 -2.02 -29.92
C SER A 83 6.52 -3.44 -30.50
N LYS A 84 7.24 -4.38 -29.90
CA LYS A 84 7.19 -5.82 -30.30
C LYS A 84 5.87 -6.48 -29.92
N LEU A 85 5.37 -6.18 -28.72
CA LEU A 85 4.14 -6.79 -28.16
C LEU A 85 2.86 -6.21 -28.77
N LYS A 86 2.89 -4.95 -29.22
CA LYS A 86 1.73 -4.23 -29.78
C LYS A 86 0.47 -4.38 -28.92
N PRO A 87 0.53 -4.00 -27.63
CA PRO A 87 -0.62 -4.15 -26.73
C PRO A 87 -1.77 -3.24 -27.13
N THR A 88 -2.99 -3.62 -26.77
CA THR A 88 -4.16 -2.73 -26.89
C THR A 88 -4.23 -1.72 -25.74
N HIS A 89 -3.63 -2.08 -24.57
CA HIS A 89 -3.61 -1.23 -23.39
C HIS A 89 -2.21 -1.19 -22.78
N ILE A 90 -1.80 -0.01 -22.36
CA ILE A 90 -0.57 0.23 -21.59
C ILE A 90 -0.98 0.80 -20.24
N LEU A 91 -0.66 0.10 -19.16
CA LEU A 91 -0.85 0.57 -17.78
C LEU A 91 0.48 1.00 -17.18
N VAL A 92 0.53 2.25 -16.71
CA VAL A 92 1.69 2.78 -15.98
C VAL A 92 1.33 2.87 -14.48
N ASP A 93 2.05 2.11 -13.67
CA ASP A 93 1.93 2.18 -12.21
C ASP A 93 2.81 3.32 -11.68
N ALA A 94 2.41 4.54 -12.03
CA ALA A 94 3.02 5.80 -11.62
C ALA A 94 2.04 6.96 -11.85
N ASP A 95 2.32 8.09 -11.19
CA ASP A 95 1.55 9.31 -11.39
C ASP A 95 1.39 9.67 -12.87
N PRO A 96 0.18 10.11 -13.29
CA PRO A 96 -0.01 10.64 -14.65
C PRO A 96 0.95 11.77 -14.99
N ALA A 97 1.32 12.63 -14.00
CA ALA A 97 2.30 13.68 -14.16
C ALA A 97 3.74 13.18 -13.94
N SER A 98 4.17 12.15 -14.68
CA SER A 98 5.51 11.57 -14.60
C SER A 98 6.13 11.40 -15.99
N LEU A 99 7.45 11.32 -16.05
CA LEU A 99 8.20 11.08 -17.29
C LEU A 99 7.81 9.72 -17.92
N MET A 100 7.57 8.69 -17.08
CA MET A 100 7.11 7.39 -17.56
C MET A 100 5.79 7.50 -18.31
N SER A 101 4.82 8.24 -17.75
CA SER A 101 3.50 8.45 -18.38
C SER A 101 3.63 9.23 -19.68
N VAL A 102 4.52 10.24 -19.75
CA VAL A 102 4.81 10.98 -21.00
C VAL A 102 5.37 10.07 -22.09
N VAL A 103 6.33 9.21 -21.73
CA VAL A 103 6.95 8.27 -22.67
C VAL A 103 5.94 7.20 -23.12
N ALA A 104 5.15 6.66 -22.18
CA ALA A 104 4.10 5.69 -22.48
C ALA A 104 2.99 6.29 -23.38
N ALA A 105 2.65 7.57 -23.19
CA ALA A 105 1.70 8.27 -24.05
C ALA A 105 2.16 8.36 -25.51
N ARG A 106 3.48 8.46 -25.75
CA ARG A 106 4.04 8.40 -27.10
C ARG A 106 3.87 7.01 -27.73
N TRP A 107 4.17 5.95 -26.95
CA TRP A 107 3.99 4.57 -27.44
C TRP A 107 2.52 4.23 -27.69
N ALA A 108 1.64 4.62 -26.77
CA ALA A 108 0.19 4.42 -26.92
C ALA A 108 -0.33 5.05 -28.21
N ARG A 109 0.10 6.29 -28.50
CA ARG A 109 -0.27 6.96 -29.77
C ARG A 109 0.27 6.25 -31.00
N GLN A 110 1.51 5.75 -30.97
CA GLN A 110 2.12 5.06 -32.11
C GLN A 110 1.44 3.72 -32.43
N LEU A 111 0.87 3.08 -31.42
CA LEU A 111 0.27 1.74 -31.50
C LEU A 111 -1.26 1.78 -31.52
N ASP A 112 -1.88 2.95 -31.46
CA ASP A 112 -3.32 3.13 -31.27
C ASP A 112 -3.85 2.38 -30.02
N ALA A 113 -3.02 2.36 -28.97
CA ALA A 113 -3.32 1.72 -27.70
C ALA A 113 -3.91 2.71 -26.70
N LYS A 114 -4.71 2.23 -25.75
CA LYS A 114 -5.18 3.01 -24.59
C LYS A 114 -4.09 3.15 -23.55
N LEU A 115 -3.95 4.34 -22.98
CA LEU A 115 -3.02 4.62 -21.88
C LEU A 115 -3.77 4.76 -20.56
N TRP A 116 -3.40 3.94 -19.60
CA TRP A 116 -3.91 3.95 -18.24
C TRP A 116 -2.81 4.28 -17.23
N ALA A 117 -3.17 4.91 -16.12
CA ALA A 117 -2.26 5.20 -15.03
C ALA A 117 -2.86 4.80 -13.68
N VAL A 118 -2.05 4.29 -12.77
CA VAL A 118 -2.40 4.06 -11.36
C VAL A 118 -1.65 5.07 -10.51
N THR A 119 -2.32 5.73 -9.58
CA THR A 119 -1.67 6.72 -8.70
C THR A 119 -2.01 6.50 -7.24
N CYS A 120 -1.00 6.66 -6.39
CA CYS A 120 -1.12 6.70 -4.94
C CYS A 120 -1.09 8.14 -4.38
N GLU A 121 -1.10 9.16 -5.25
CA GLU A 121 -1.06 10.56 -4.81
C GLU A 121 -2.35 10.91 -4.04
N ASN A 122 -2.20 11.37 -2.81
CA ASN A 122 -3.31 11.73 -1.92
C ASN A 122 -3.15 13.12 -1.29
N LEU A 123 -2.09 13.85 -1.66
CA LEU A 123 -1.88 15.23 -1.23
C LEU A 123 -2.26 16.20 -2.34
N PRO A 124 -2.96 17.30 -2.02
CA PRO A 124 -3.26 18.34 -3.00
C PRO A 124 -1.99 18.86 -3.68
N ARG A 125 -1.98 18.88 -5.01
CA ARG A 125 -0.86 19.33 -5.81
C ARG A 125 -1.23 20.56 -6.63
N ASN A 126 -0.31 21.53 -6.67
CA ASN A 126 -0.39 22.67 -7.58
C ASN A 126 1.02 22.98 -8.07
N PHE A 127 1.40 22.38 -9.19
CA PHE A 127 2.76 22.47 -9.71
C PHE A 127 3.16 23.90 -10.10
N VAL A 128 2.21 24.76 -10.49
CA VAL A 128 2.46 26.17 -10.74
C VAL A 128 2.81 26.90 -9.44
N LYS A 129 2.02 26.69 -8.36
CA LYS A 129 2.34 27.27 -7.05
C LYS A 129 3.66 26.73 -6.48
N GLU A 130 3.95 25.45 -6.70
CA GLU A 130 5.22 24.82 -6.30
C GLU A 130 6.40 25.48 -7.03
N ALA A 131 6.29 25.71 -8.35
CA ALA A 131 7.31 26.42 -9.13
C ALA A 131 7.49 27.87 -8.65
N LEU A 132 6.41 28.64 -8.49
CA LEU A 132 6.45 30.02 -8.00
C LEU A 132 7.00 30.10 -6.57
N GLY A 133 6.67 29.12 -5.71
CA GLY A 133 7.23 28.99 -4.37
C GLY A 133 8.74 28.78 -4.41
N GLY A 134 9.23 27.93 -5.32
CA GLY A 134 10.66 27.72 -5.57
C GLY A 134 11.39 28.99 -6.00
N LEU A 135 10.76 29.79 -6.86
CA LEU A 135 11.31 31.09 -7.27
C LEU A 135 11.41 32.06 -6.09
N ARG A 136 10.35 32.17 -5.28
CA ARG A 136 10.31 33.05 -4.09
C ARG A 136 11.31 32.66 -3.00
N SER A 137 11.54 31.36 -2.83
CA SER A 137 12.49 30.82 -1.85
C SER A 137 13.92 30.71 -2.36
N ALA A 138 14.21 31.25 -3.56
CA ALA A 138 15.50 31.13 -4.25
C ALA A 138 16.00 29.67 -4.36
N SER A 139 15.07 28.72 -4.55
CA SER A 139 15.37 27.31 -4.74
C SER A 139 15.22 26.89 -6.22
N PRO A 140 16.31 26.88 -7.01
CA PRO A 140 16.25 26.50 -8.43
C PRO A 140 15.70 25.07 -8.63
N ARG A 141 16.00 24.15 -7.71
CA ARG A 141 15.51 22.76 -7.77
C ARG A 141 14.00 22.70 -7.64
N ALA A 142 13.40 23.42 -6.69
CA ALA A 142 11.95 23.44 -6.49
C ALA A 142 11.24 24.10 -7.67
N PHE A 143 11.79 25.19 -8.20
CA PHE A 143 11.27 25.85 -9.40
C PHE A 143 11.27 24.91 -10.63
N ILE A 144 12.42 24.30 -10.93
CA ILE A 144 12.57 23.38 -12.07
C ILE A 144 11.64 22.16 -11.89
N SER A 145 11.59 21.59 -10.70
CA SER A 145 10.72 20.44 -10.41
C SER A 145 9.24 20.78 -10.63
N GLY A 146 8.77 21.93 -10.12
CA GLY A 146 7.38 22.36 -10.32
C GLY A 146 7.06 22.59 -11.80
N LEU A 147 7.97 23.23 -12.55
CA LEU A 147 7.82 23.46 -14.00
C LEU A 147 7.77 22.14 -14.78
N LEU A 148 8.70 21.20 -14.52
CA LEU A 148 8.72 19.89 -15.17
C LEU A 148 7.45 19.08 -14.88
N ASN A 149 7.00 19.07 -13.63
CA ASN A 149 5.78 18.37 -13.27
C ASN A 149 4.54 18.97 -13.96
N GLN A 150 4.51 20.30 -14.11
CA GLN A 150 3.44 20.98 -14.87
C GLN A 150 3.48 20.60 -16.36
N LEU A 151 4.66 20.51 -16.96
CA LEU A 151 4.83 20.09 -18.36
C LEU A 151 4.41 18.62 -18.55
N PHE A 152 4.79 17.73 -17.63
CA PHE A 152 4.35 16.33 -17.65
C PHE A 152 2.83 16.22 -17.54
N LEU A 153 2.23 16.96 -16.62
CA LEU A 153 0.77 17.01 -16.47
C LEU A 153 0.08 17.44 -17.77
N MET A 154 0.56 18.52 -18.38
CA MET A 154 -0.01 19.03 -19.65
C MET A 154 0.12 18.00 -20.78
N ALA A 155 1.28 17.34 -20.89
CA ALA A 155 1.52 16.31 -21.90
C ALA A 155 0.61 15.07 -21.71
N CYS A 156 0.33 14.70 -20.48
CA CYS A 156 -0.42 13.47 -20.16
C CYS A 156 -1.92 13.70 -20.06
N ARG A 157 -2.38 14.88 -19.60
CA ARG A 157 -3.80 15.16 -19.34
C ARG A 157 -4.72 14.89 -20.54
N ALA A 158 -4.23 15.14 -21.77
CA ALA A 158 -4.99 14.88 -22.99
C ALA A 158 -4.82 13.45 -23.55
N ARG A 159 -3.93 12.65 -22.96
CA ARG A 159 -3.49 11.38 -23.52
C ARG A 159 -3.82 10.16 -22.66
N VAL A 160 -3.92 10.34 -21.34
CA VAL A 160 -4.31 9.28 -20.41
C VAL A 160 -5.80 9.05 -20.55
N ASP A 161 -6.20 7.86 -20.95
CA ASP A 161 -7.60 7.49 -21.15
C ASP A 161 -8.30 7.17 -19.83
N GLN A 162 -7.55 6.59 -18.86
CA GLN A 162 -8.09 6.19 -17.56
C GLN A 162 -7.06 6.39 -16.46
N VAL A 163 -7.47 6.91 -15.31
CA VAL A 163 -6.67 7.01 -14.08
C VAL A 163 -7.33 6.16 -13.00
N PHE A 164 -6.57 5.26 -12.40
CA PHE A 164 -6.98 4.53 -11.22
C PHE A 164 -6.40 5.19 -9.98
N THR A 165 -7.26 5.51 -9.03
CA THR A 165 -6.89 6.07 -7.73
C THR A 165 -7.17 5.04 -6.64
N ILE A 166 -6.36 5.06 -5.59
CA ILE A 166 -6.48 4.08 -4.50
C ILE A 166 -7.31 4.61 -3.32
N SER A 167 -7.76 5.86 -3.38
CA SER A 167 -8.49 6.53 -2.31
C SER A 167 -9.36 7.68 -2.84
N GLN A 168 -10.33 8.11 -2.04
CA GLN A 168 -11.12 9.32 -2.34
C GLN A 168 -10.26 10.58 -2.39
N ASP A 169 -9.25 10.71 -1.51
CA ASP A 169 -8.31 11.82 -1.57
C ASP A 169 -7.56 11.83 -2.89
N GLY A 170 -7.08 10.66 -3.37
CA GLY A 170 -6.47 10.51 -4.69
C GLY A 170 -7.41 10.93 -5.83
N THR A 171 -8.68 10.54 -5.74
CA THR A 171 -9.71 10.95 -6.71
C THR A 171 -9.85 12.47 -6.75
N ARG A 172 -9.99 13.14 -5.60
CA ARG A 172 -10.07 14.61 -5.52
C ARG A 172 -8.83 15.31 -6.10
N VAL A 173 -7.64 14.75 -5.84
CA VAL A 173 -6.39 15.27 -6.41
C VAL A 173 -6.39 15.15 -7.93
N MET A 174 -6.77 14.00 -8.49
CA MET A 174 -6.81 13.80 -9.94
C MET A 174 -7.88 14.64 -10.62
N GLU A 175 -9.04 14.83 -10.00
CA GLU A 175 -10.07 15.75 -10.48
C GLU A 175 -9.56 17.19 -10.54
N ALA A 176 -8.86 17.65 -9.49
CA ALA A 176 -8.26 18.98 -9.45
C ALA A 176 -7.15 19.16 -10.51
N LEU A 177 -6.44 18.09 -10.86
CA LEU A 177 -5.44 18.08 -11.94
C LEU A 177 -6.07 17.95 -13.34
N GLY A 178 -7.39 17.80 -13.46
CA GLY A 178 -8.14 17.87 -14.71
C GLY A 178 -8.40 16.52 -15.40
N PHE A 179 -8.37 15.40 -14.67
CA PHE A 179 -8.72 14.06 -15.18
C PHE A 179 -10.20 13.70 -15.00
N ARG A 180 -11.08 14.66 -14.75
CA ARG A 180 -12.52 14.43 -14.57
C ARG A 180 -13.09 13.50 -15.64
N ASN A 181 -14.05 12.65 -15.26
CA ASN A 181 -14.71 11.64 -16.12
C ASN A 181 -13.80 10.51 -16.65
N ARG A 182 -12.58 10.39 -16.12
CA ARG A 182 -11.61 9.34 -16.48
C ARG A 182 -10.95 8.74 -15.23
N ILE A 183 -11.65 8.78 -14.10
CA ILE A 183 -11.12 8.29 -12.82
C ILE A 183 -11.99 7.14 -12.36
N THR A 184 -11.33 6.03 -12.01
CA THR A 184 -11.95 4.91 -11.31
C THR A 184 -11.19 4.65 -10.04
N GLN A 185 -11.89 4.64 -8.91
CA GLN A 185 -11.28 4.23 -7.66
C GLN A 185 -11.16 2.70 -7.62
N MET A 186 -10.00 2.23 -7.24
CA MET A 186 -9.63 0.82 -7.25
C MET A 186 -8.74 0.50 -6.04
N PRO A 187 -9.05 -0.54 -5.23
CA PRO A 187 -8.21 -0.89 -4.10
C PRO A 187 -6.83 -1.41 -4.56
N LEU A 188 -5.83 -1.32 -3.68
CA LEU A 188 -4.61 -2.13 -3.80
C LEU A 188 -4.91 -3.48 -3.14
N GLY A 189 -5.26 -4.47 -3.95
CA GLY A 189 -5.71 -5.76 -3.47
C GLY A 189 -4.61 -6.53 -2.73
N PHE A 190 -4.99 -7.15 -1.62
CA PHE A 190 -4.14 -8.14 -0.95
C PHE A 190 -4.29 -9.51 -1.60
N ASP A 191 -3.28 -10.37 -1.42
CA ASP A 191 -3.31 -11.75 -1.89
C ASP A 191 -4.09 -12.63 -0.88
N ALA A 192 -5.30 -13.07 -1.26
CA ALA A 192 -6.17 -13.88 -0.42
C ALA A 192 -5.62 -15.32 -0.19
N ALA A 193 -4.65 -15.77 -0.98
CA ALA A 193 -3.97 -17.04 -0.71
C ALA A 193 -2.99 -16.90 0.48
N ILE A 194 -2.48 -15.71 0.73
CA ILE A 194 -1.58 -15.41 1.86
C ILE A 194 -2.38 -14.93 3.06
N PHE A 195 -3.21 -13.88 2.87
CA PHE A 195 -3.96 -13.24 3.94
C PHE A 195 -5.38 -13.79 3.99
N ASN A 196 -5.60 -14.71 4.89
CA ASN A 196 -6.90 -15.35 5.14
C ASN A 196 -6.98 -15.81 6.59
N ARG A 197 -8.19 -16.20 7.01
CA ARG A 197 -8.40 -16.83 8.31
C ARG A 197 -7.75 -18.21 8.32
N GLN A 198 -6.87 -18.42 9.27
CA GLN A 198 -6.20 -19.70 9.46
C GLN A 198 -7.00 -20.62 10.38
N ALA A 199 -6.73 -21.93 10.29
CA ALA A 199 -7.30 -22.92 11.21
C ALA A 199 -6.86 -22.65 12.66
N PRO A 200 -7.75 -22.83 13.66
CA PRO A 200 -7.43 -22.54 15.06
C PRO A 200 -6.16 -23.23 15.56
N GLN A 201 -5.89 -24.45 15.11
CA GLN A 201 -4.69 -25.21 15.48
C GLN A 201 -3.39 -24.54 15.02
N ARG A 202 -3.40 -23.91 13.83
CA ARG A 202 -2.24 -23.17 13.31
C ARG A 202 -2.04 -21.87 14.07
N ILE A 203 -3.11 -21.17 14.40
CA ILE A 203 -3.07 -19.94 15.21
C ILE A 203 -2.48 -20.27 16.58
N GLU A 204 -2.99 -21.32 17.24
CA GLU A 204 -2.51 -21.76 18.54
C GLU A 204 -1.03 -22.16 18.49
N ALA A 205 -0.61 -22.93 17.50
CA ALA A 205 0.80 -23.29 17.33
C ALA A 205 1.71 -22.07 17.19
N THR A 206 1.24 -21.03 16.49
CA THR A 206 1.98 -19.76 16.37
C THR A 206 2.03 -19.01 17.71
N ARG A 207 0.91 -18.95 18.44
CA ARG A 207 0.86 -18.30 19.77
C ARG A 207 1.78 -19.01 20.76
N VAL A 208 1.75 -20.34 20.82
CA VAL A 208 2.64 -21.13 21.67
C VAL A 208 4.11 -20.88 21.32
N ARG A 209 4.47 -20.91 20.05
CA ARG A 209 5.83 -20.64 19.58
C ARG A 209 6.33 -19.25 20.01
N LEU A 210 5.44 -18.26 20.06
CA LEU A 210 5.75 -16.88 20.43
C LEU A 210 5.63 -16.61 21.94
N GLY A 211 5.19 -17.56 22.75
CA GLY A 211 4.92 -17.36 24.17
C GLY A 211 3.74 -16.40 24.42
N ILE A 212 2.74 -16.43 23.55
CA ILE A 212 1.53 -15.60 23.66
C ILE A 212 0.48 -16.35 24.46
N ASP A 213 0.13 -15.81 25.62
CA ASP A 213 -0.89 -16.35 26.55
C ASP A 213 -1.99 -15.34 26.93
N ARG A 214 -1.93 -14.12 26.35
CA ARG A 214 -2.83 -13.00 26.65
C ARG A 214 -3.42 -12.43 25.37
N PRO A 215 -4.44 -11.54 25.47
CA PRO A 215 -4.89 -10.75 24.32
C PRO A 215 -3.75 -9.96 23.70
N VAL A 216 -3.68 -9.96 22.38
CA VAL A 216 -2.57 -9.38 21.61
C VAL A 216 -3.00 -8.12 20.86
N VAL A 217 -2.36 -7.02 21.19
CA VAL A 217 -2.34 -5.81 20.35
C VAL A 217 -1.11 -5.88 19.45
N ALA A 218 -1.27 -5.73 18.15
CA ALA A 218 -0.18 -5.86 17.19
C ALA A 218 0.00 -4.61 16.33
N TYR A 219 1.25 -4.35 15.99
CA TYR A 219 1.63 -3.39 14.96
C TYR A 219 2.44 -4.09 13.88
N PHE A 220 2.07 -3.86 12.63
CA PHE A 220 2.80 -4.32 11.45
C PHE A 220 3.16 -3.13 10.57
N GLY A 221 4.40 -3.06 10.13
CA GLY A 221 4.88 -2.01 9.27
C GLY A 221 6.20 -1.41 9.70
N ARG A 222 6.70 -0.48 8.91
CA ARG A 222 7.97 0.21 9.22
C ARG A 222 7.88 1.00 10.52
N VAL A 223 8.91 0.92 11.33
CA VAL A 223 9.04 1.75 12.53
C VAL A 223 9.69 3.08 12.12
N SER A 224 8.83 4.07 11.82
CA SER A 224 9.24 5.42 11.40
C SER A 224 8.29 6.46 12.02
N PRO A 225 8.73 7.74 12.17
CA PRO A 225 7.96 8.75 12.91
C PRO A 225 6.52 8.92 12.42
N GLU A 226 6.32 8.94 11.10
CA GLU A 226 5.00 9.09 10.49
C GLU A 226 4.06 7.90 10.73
N LYS A 227 4.60 6.76 11.20
CA LYS A 227 3.81 5.57 11.53
C LYS A 227 3.32 5.54 12.98
N GLY A 228 3.81 6.45 13.84
CA GLY A 228 3.25 6.71 15.17
C GLY A 228 3.36 5.55 16.17
N VAL A 229 4.40 4.71 16.03
CA VAL A 229 4.60 3.58 16.97
C VAL A 229 4.77 4.06 18.40
N ASP A 230 5.38 5.22 18.60
CA ASP A 230 5.50 5.87 19.92
C ASP A 230 4.13 6.16 20.56
N LEU A 231 3.13 6.57 19.77
CA LEU A 231 1.76 6.77 20.28
C LEU A 231 1.16 5.47 20.79
N LEU A 232 1.33 4.38 20.04
CA LEU A 232 0.83 3.07 20.45
C LEU A 232 1.53 2.60 21.74
N VAL A 233 2.85 2.73 21.82
CA VAL A 233 3.60 2.37 23.06
C VAL A 233 3.12 3.18 24.25
N ARG A 234 2.95 4.52 24.12
CA ARG A 234 2.41 5.37 25.19
C ARG A 234 0.98 4.99 25.56
N SER A 235 0.15 4.66 24.59
CA SER A 235 -1.23 4.21 24.85
C SER A 235 -1.27 2.88 25.60
N LEU A 236 -0.40 1.93 25.27
CA LEU A 236 -0.28 0.66 25.98
C LEU A 236 0.29 0.84 27.40
N ALA A 237 1.21 1.81 27.58
CA ALA A 237 1.73 2.14 28.91
C ALA A 237 0.66 2.59 29.90
N ASN A 238 -0.42 3.23 29.43
CA ASN A 238 -1.57 3.59 30.25
C ASN A 238 -2.46 2.40 30.67
N LEU A 239 -2.16 1.19 30.20
CA LEU A 239 -2.97 -0.02 30.37
C LEU A 239 -2.18 -1.17 31.03
N LEU A 240 -1.11 -0.85 31.78
CA LEU A 240 -0.28 -1.87 32.45
C LEU A 240 -1.01 -2.61 33.57
N ASP A 241 -2.15 -2.10 34.03
CA ASP A 241 -3.04 -2.76 34.99
C ASP A 241 -3.86 -3.92 34.39
N ARG A 242 -3.85 -4.09 33.03
CA ARG A 242 -4.63 -5.07 32.30
C ARG A 242 -3.75 -6.16 31.69
N PRO A 243 -4.30 -7.37 31.44
CA PRO A 243 -3.58 -8.45 30.76
C PRO A 243 -3.59 -8.22 29.24
N TRP A 244 -2.44 -7.96 28.64
CA TRP A 244 -2.22 -7.90 27.20
C TRP A 244 -0.74 -8.16 26.87
N GLN A 245 -0.48 -8.50 25.62
CA GLN A 245 0.86 -8.54 25.03
C GLN A 245 0.90 -7.68 23.76
N PHE A 246 2.05 -7.09 23.48
CA PHE A 246 2.29 -6.30 22.29
C PHE A 246 3.14 -7.08 21.29
N LEU A 247 2.60 -7.32 20.10
CA LEU A 247 3.32 -8.00 19.02
C LEU A 247 3.91 -6.95 18.07
N LEU A 248 5.24 -6.94 17.98
CA LEU A 248 6.00 -5.94 17.22
C LEU A 248 7.09 -6.63 16.39
N ASP A 249 7.25 -6.23 15.12
CA ASP A 249 8.38 -6.67 14.29
C ASP A 249 9.69 -6.20 14.91
N ASP A 250 10.70 -7.08 14.93
CA ASP A 250 11.99 -6.79 15.56
C ASP A 250 12.71 -5.66 14.81
N PHE A 251 13.57 -4.97 15.56
CA PHE A 251 14.28 -3.83 15.00
C PHE A 251 15.38 -4.28 14.03
N ASP A 252 15.72 -3.41 13.09
CA ASP A 252 16.82 -3.62 12.18
C ASP A 252 18.14 -3.83 12.92
N ARG A 253 19.04 -4.65 12.36
CA ARG A 253 20.39 -4.83 12.90
C ARG A 253 21.14 -3.51 13.11
N TYR A 254 20.84 -2.52 12.27
CA TYR A 254 21.33 -1.14 12.38
C TYR A 254 20.13 -0.21 12.49
N PRO A 255 19.57 -0.03 13.70
CA PRO A 255 18.33 0.70 13.89
C PRO A 255 18.49 2.19 13.54
N SER A 256 17.45 2.76 12.96
CA SER A 256 17.36 4.19 12.74
C SER A 256 17.30 4.95 14.08
N PRO A 257 17.60 6.26 14.13
CA PRO A 257 17.45 7.05 15.36
C PRO A 257 16.06 6.90 16.00
N TYR A 258 15.00 6.88 15.21
CA TYR A 258 13.64 6.69 15.72
C TYR A 258 13.43 5.28 16.29
N GLN A 259 13.96 4.25 15.68
CA GLN A 259 13.90 2.88 16.24
C GLN A 259 14.61 2.81 17.61
N VAL A 260 15.74 3.49 17.77
CA VAL A 260 16.42 3.61 19.07
C VAL A 260 15.57 4.35 20.09
N GLU A 261 14.83 5.40 19.68
CA GLU A 261 13.89 6.10 20.55
C GLU A 261 12.74 5.19 21.00
N ILE A 262 12.19 4.39 20.10
CA ILE A 262 11.14 3.41 20.43
C ILE A 262 11.67 2.34 21.39
N GLN A 263 12.90 1.83 21.21
CA GLN A 263 13.49 0.88 22.16
C GLN A 263 13.58 1.47 23.57
N LYS A 264 14.09 2.70 23.70
CA LYS A 264 14.14 3.40 24.99
C LYS A 264 12.76 3.66 25.57
N LEU A 265 11.77 4.00 24.73
CA LEU A 265 10.40 4.23 25.17
C LEU A 265 9.77 2.95 25.71
N LEU A 266 9.93 1.82 25.02
CA LEU A 266 9.49 0.50 25.49
C LEU A 266 10.05 0.18 26.88
N GLU A 267 11.36 0.43 27.09
CA GLU A 267 12.05 0.20 28.37
C GLU A 267 11.52 1.14 29.48
N SER A 268 11.50 2.43 29.20
CA SER A 268 11.15 3.45 30.22
C SER A 268 9.67 3.39 30.64
N THR A 269 8.80 2.84 29.80
CA THR A 269 7.36 2.71 30.08
C THR A 269 6.99 1.34 30.66
N GLY A 270 7.89 0.36 30.70
CA GLY A 270 7.57 -1.02 31.13
C GLY A 270 6.80 -1.84 30.09
N VAL A 271 6.54 -1.29 28.90
CA VAL A 271 5.86 -2.00 27.80
C VAL A 271 6.75 -3.10 27.23
N LYS A 272 8.09 -2.97 27.32
CA LYS A 272 9.06 -3.96 26.86
C LYS A 272 8.79 -5.36 27.43
N ASP A 273 8.46 -5.45 28.71
CA ASP A 273 8.26 -6.72 29.41
C ASP A 273 7.01 -7.49 28.91
N ARG A 274 6.16 -6.82 28.13
CA ARG A 274 4.97 -7.35 27.49
C ARG A 274 5.07 -7.41 25.98
N THR A 275 6.22 -7.01 25.42
CA THR A 275 6.44 -7.02 23.97
C THR A 275 7.02 -8.34 23.51
N VAL A 276 6.33 -8.95 22.58
CA VAL A 276 6.76 -10.15 21.86
C VAL A 276 7.33 -9.67 20.53
N PHE A 277 8.63 -9.82 20.36
CA PHE A 277 9.28 -9.49 19.09
C PHE A 277 9.24 -10.69 18.15
N PHE A 278 9.01 -10.42 16.87
CA PHE A 278 9.06 -11.43 15.82
C PHE A 278 9.89 -10.89 14.65
N GLN A 279 10.40 -11.80 13.85
CA GLN A 279 11.03 -11.47 12.57
C GLN A 279 10.17 -12.09 11.49
N SER A 280 9.62 -11.24 10.63
CA SER A 280 8.77 -11.71 9.54
C SER A 280 9.46 -11.59 8.19
N ASN A 281 9.09 -12.50 7.32
CA ASN A 281 9.20 -12.33 5.89
C ASN A 281 7.79 -12.25 5.30
N HIS A 282 7.67 -11.84 4.04
CA HIS A 282 6.37 -11.69 3.38
C HIS A 282 5.50 -12.97 3.36
N ARG A 283 6.07 -14.15 3.62
CA ARG A 283 5.32 -15.41 3.64
C ARG A 283 4.72 -15.72 5.01
N ASP A 284 5.43 -15.32 6.08
CA ASP A 284 5.07 -15.68 7.45
C ASP A 284 4.23 -14.60 8.15
N ILE A 285 4.17 -13.39 7.59
CA ILE A 285 3.49 -12.25 8.23
C ILE A 285 2.01 -12.53 8.51
N ALA A 286 1.36 -13.32 7.67
CA ALA A 286 -0.02 -13.73 7.87
C ALA A 286 -0.21 -14.63 9.11
N ASP A 287 0.80 -15.44 9.48
CA ASP A 287 0.75 -16.25 10.70
C ASP A 287 0.77 -15.35 11.94
N TYR A 288 1.61 -14.33 11.94
CA TYR A 288 1.68 -13.35 13.02
C TYR A 288 0.41 -12.50 13.10
N MET A 289 -0.15 -12.08 11.95
CA MET A 289 -1.44 -11.38 11.91
C MET A 289 -2.57 -12.25 12.48
N ASN A 290 -2.60 -13.54 12.13
CA ASN A 290 -3.58 -14.48 12.68
C ASN A 290 -3.41 -14.71 14.17
N ALA A 291 -2.21 -14.60 14.73
CA ALA A 291 -1.94 -14.71 16.17
C ALA A 291 -2.37 -13.47 16.97
N ALA A 292 -2.57 -12.32 16.33
CA ALA A 292 -3.04 -11.09 16.95
C ALA A 292 -4.56 -11.14 17.19
N ASP A 293 -5.05 -10.28 18.10
CA ASP A 293 -6.48 -10.03 18.32
C ASP A 293 -6.88 -8.66 17.75
N ILE A 294 -6.06 -7.65 17.98
CA ILE A 294 -6.27 -6.27 17.56
C ILE A 294 -5.04 -5.79 16.79
N VAL A 295 -5.22 -5.29 15.58
CA VAL A 295 -4.14 -4.68 14.79
C VAL A 295 -4.33 -3.17 14.74
N VAL A 296 -3.31 -2.42 15.14
CA VAL A 296 -3.35 -0.96 15.23
C VAL A 296 -2.43 -0.32 14.21
N LEU A 297 -2.92 0.68 13.49
CA LEU A 297 -2.11 1.51 12.59
C LEU A 297 -2.26 3.00 13.00
N PRO A 298 -1.37 3.52 13.88
CA PRO A 298 -1.47 4.84 14.50
C PRO A 298 -0.76 5.93 13.68
N SER A 299 -0.82 5.86 12.36
CA SER A 299 -0.13 6.79 11.46
C SER A 299 -0.50 8.25 11.72
N ILE A 300 0.45 9.16 11.49
CA ILE A 300 0.34 10.60 11.72
C ILE A 300 0.61 11.35 10.43
N SER A 301 -0.30 12.24 10.05
CA SER A 301 -0.10 13.12 8.90
C SER A 301 0.98 14.17 9.17
N THR A 302 1.74 14.48 8.12
CA THR A 302 2.66 15.63 8.09
C THR A 302 2.27 16.56 6.92
N PRO A 303 2.81 17.76 6.82
CA PRO A 303 2.56 18.62 5.67
C PRO A 303 2.94 18.01 4.31
N LYS A 304 3.80 16.97 4.32
CA LYS A 304 4.32 16.31 3.12
C LYS A 304 3.94 14.84 2.99
N TRP A 305 3.22 14.29 3.96
CA TRP A 305 2.88 12.88 3.97
C TRP A 305 1.55 12.62 4.70
N LYS A 306 0.73 11.78 4.13
CA LYS A 306 -0.43 11.12 4.76
C LYS A 306 -0.36 9.64 4.44
N GLU A 307 -1.02 8.80 5.24
CA GLU A 307 -1.14 7.38 4.90
C GLU A 307 -1.79 7.23 3.52
N GLN A 308 -1.03 6.67 2.58
CA GLN A 308 -1.51 6.54 1.21
C GLN A 308 -2.54 5.43 1.07
N TYR A 309 -2.27 4.27 1.68
CA TYR A 309 -3.21 3.15 1.64
C TYR A 309 -3.29 2.40 2.98
N GLY A 310 -2.16 2.11 3.66
CA GLY A 310 -2.15 1.34 4.89
C GLY A 310 -2.50 -0.13 4.66
N ARG A 311 -1.78 -0.81 3.76
CA ARG A 311 -2.02 -2.22 3.35
C ARG A 311 -2.23 -3.20 4.50
N VAL A 312 -1.62 -2.94 5.64
CA VAL A 312 -1.78 -3.72 6.87
C VAL A 312 -3.24 -3.84 7.30
N ILE A 313 -4.06 -2.79 7.08
CA ILE A 313 -5.48 -2.80 7.45
C ILE A 313 -6.25 -3.86 6.65
N PRO A 314 -6.33 -3.83 5.31
CA PRO A 314 -7.03 -4.87 4.57
C PRO A 314 -6.44 -6.27 4.76
N GLU A 315 -5.12 -6.40 4.97
CA GLU A 315 -4.45 -7.67 5.24
C GLU A 315 -4.87 -8.25 6.61
N ALA A 316 -4.92 -7.43 7.66
CA ALA A 316 -5.40 -7.83 8.98
C ALA A 316 -6.90 -8.14 8.99
N MET A 317 -7.72 -7.32 8.29
CA MET A 317 -9.14 -7.60 8.09
C MET A 317 -9.35 -8.94 7.38
N ALA A 318 -8.55 -9.26 6.37
CA ALA A 318 -8.57 -10.55 5.67
C ALA A 318 -8.18 -11.74 6.56
N CYS A 319 -7.40 -11.51 7.61
CA CYS A 319 -7.13 -12.49 8.66
C CYS A 319 -8.25 -12.53 9.73
N GLY A 320 -9.34 -11.75 9.58
CA GLY A 320 -10.47 -11.70 10.52
C GLY A 320 -10.11 -11.00 11.84
N LYS A 321 -9.20 -10.05 11.82
CA LYS A 321 -8.76 -9.32 13.02
C LYS A 321 -9.53 -8.02 13.21
N VAL A 322 -9.67 -7.62 14.48
CA VAL A 322 -10.13 -6.27 14.80
C VAL A 322 -9.05 -5.28 14.39
N VAL A 323 -9.43 -4.26 13.65
CA VAL A 323 -8.51 -3.21 13.21
C VAL A 323 -8.86 -1.87 13.82
N ALA A 324 -7.83 -1.11 14.21
CA ALA A 324 -7.95 0.26 14.67
C ALA A 324 -6.95 1.15 13.93
N GLY A 325 -7.41 2.24 13.35
CA GLY A 325 -6.56 3.18 12.59
C GLY A 325 -6.79 4.63 13.02
N SER A 326 -5.75 5.45 12.93
CA SER A 326 -5.89 6.90 13.10
C SER A 326 -6.67 7.52 11.94
N VAL A 327 -7.28 8.70 12.17
CA VAL A 327 -8.00 9.45 11.12
C VAL A 327 -6.99 10.14 10.21
N THR A 328 -6.23 9.36 9.43
CA THR A 328 -5.24 9.87 8.47
C THR A 328 -5.37 9.19 7.11
N GLY A 329 -5.29 9.98 6.05
CA GLY A 329 -5.30 9.49 4.67
C GLY A 329 -6.45 8.53 4.38
N THR A 330 -6.13 7.35 3.90
CA THR A 330 -7.10 6.33 3.45
C THR A 330 -7.64 5.45 4.59
N LEU A 331 -7.07 5.50 5.80
CA LEU A 331 -7.43 4.55 6.86
C LEU A 331 -8.92 4.54 7.20
N PRO A 332 -9.61 5.68 7.39
CA PRO A 332 -11.05 5.68 7.66
C PRO A 332 -11.86 5.05 6.53
N GLU A 333 -11.45 5.25 5.29
CA GLU A 333 -12.11 4.70 4.10
C GLU A 333 -11.96 3.18 4.02
N LEU A 334 -10.76 2.66 4.30
CA LEU A 334 -10.50 1.21 4.30
C LEU A 334 -11.25 0.49 5.42
N ILE A 335 -11.21 1.05 6.62
CA ILE A 335 -11.85 0.47 7.81
C ILE A 335 -13.38 0.52 7.67
N GLY A 336 -13.93 1.66 7.24
CA GLY A 336 -15.38 1.85 7.16
C GLY A 336 -16.04 1.65 8.52
N ASP A 337 -17.12 0.88 8.52
CA ASP A 337 -17.90 0.47 9.72
C ASP A 337 -17.48 -0.91 10.28
N CYS A 338 -16.38 -1.47 9.77
CA CYS A 338 -15.93 -2.83 10.10
C CYS A 338 -14.69 -2.84 11.02
N GLY A 339 -14.44 -1.76 11.74
CA GLY A 339 -13.35 -1.58 12.68
C GLY A 339 -13.47 -0.25 13.40
N PHE A 340 -12.36 0.27 13.91
CA PHE A 340 -12.35 1.47 14.75
C PHE A 340 -11.40 2.52 14.22
N VAL A 341 -11.79 3.79 14.39
CA VAL A 341 -10.93 4.92 14.07
C VAL A 341 -10.76 5.81 15.30
N PHE A 342 -9.60 6.46 15.43
CA PHE A 342 -9.29 7.38 16.51
C PHE A 342 -8.53 8.61 15.99
N PRO A 343 -8.56 9.76 16.71
CA PRO A 343 -7.88 10.98 16.29
C PRO A 343 -6.36 10.78 16.13
N GLU A 344 -5.76 11.42 15.12
CA GLU A 344 -4.31 11.45 14.96
C GLU A 344 -3.64 12.04 16.21
N GLY A 345 -2.56 11.42 16.69
CA GLY A 345 -1.83 11.87 17.88
C GLY A 345 -2.57 11.64 19.21
N GLY A 346 -3.78 11.06 19.17
CA GLY A 346 -4.64 10.88 20.34
C GLY A 346 -4.23 9.70 21.20
N VAL A 347 -3.23 9.86 22.07
CA VAL A 347 -2.78 8.80 23.00
C VAL A 347 -3.91 8.38 23.95
N ASP A 348 -4.60 9.34 24.57
CA ASP A 348 -5.69 9.05 25.54
C ASP A 348 -6.88 8.36 24.84
N GLN A 349 -7.25 8.83 23.63
CA GLN A 349 -8.32 8.25 22.85
C GLN A 349 -7.98 6.81 22.40
N LEU A 350 -6.74 6.56 22.00
CA LEU A 350 -6.27 5.22 21.66
C LEU A 350 -6.23 4.34 22.92
N SER A 351 -5.77 4.85 24.06
CA SER A 351 -5.80 4.12 25.34
C SER A 351 -7.22 3.72 25.73
N ALA A 352 -8.18 4.64 25.66
CA ALA A 352 -9.58 4.37 25.95
C ALA A 352 -10.19 3.34 24.99
N LEU A 353 -9.89 3.45 23.70
CA LEU A 353 -10.33 2.47 22.70
C LEU A 353 -9.74 1.08 22.99
N LEU A 354 -8.43 0.96 23.20
CA LEU A 354 -7.77 -0.29 23.52
C LEU A 354 -8.27 -0.89 24.83
N SER A 355 -8.52 -0.05 25.85
CA SER A 355 -9.14 -0.45 27.10
C SER A 355 -10.51 -1.11 26.89
N THR A 356 -11.32 -0.55 26.00
CA THR A 356 -12.64 -1.11 25.64
C THR A 356 -12.48 -2.44 24.88
N LEU A 357 -11.61 -2.48 23.87
CA LEU A 357 -11.40 -3.68 23.05
C LEU A 357 -10.81 -4.84 23.85
N LEU A 358 -9.86 -4.57 24.75
CA LEU A 358 -9.26 -5.59 25.63
C LEU A 358 -10.24 -6.12 26.69
N ALA A 359 -11.30 -5.39 26.98
CA ALA A 359 -12.37 -5.83 27.89
C ALA A 359 -13.52 -6.55 27.17
N MET A 360 -13.54 -6.55 25.82
CA MET A 360 -14.60 -7.22 25.07
C MET A 360 -14.48 -8.74 25.18
N PRO A 361 -15.62 -9.46 25.30
CA PRO A 361 -15.64 -10.91 25.17
C PRO A 361 -15.08 -11.36 23.80
N GLN A 362 -14.44 -12.52 23.76
CA GLN A 362 -13.83 -13.06 22.55
C GLN A 362 -14.84 -13.22 21.40
N ASP A 363 -16.08 -13.59 21.71
CA ASP A 363 -17.14 -13.72 20.71
C ASP A 363 -17.47 -12.37 20.04
N ALA A 364 -17.53 -11.30 20.84
CA ALA A 364 -17.78 -9.95 20.32
C ALA A 364 -16.62 -9.46 19.43
N LEU A 365 -15.36 -9.72 19.81
CA LEU A 365 -14.19 -9.43 18.96
C LEU A 365 -14.26 -10.24 17.66
N SER A 366 -14.68 -11.51 17.75
CA SER A 366 -14.82 -12.39 16.59
C SER A 366 -15.90 -11.92 15.62
N GLU A 367 -17.00 -11.36 16.12
CA GLU A 367 -18.06 -10.76 15.28
C GLU A 367 -17.55 -9.52 14.52
N VAL A 368 -16.80 -8.64 15.20
CA VAL A 368 -16.15 -7.48 14.53
C VAL A 368 -15.17 -7.96 13.48
N GLY A 369 -14.32 -8.94 13.82
CA GLY A 369 -13.36 -9.54 12.88
C GLY A 369 -14.05 -10.24 11.70
N ALA A 370 -15.26 -10.81 11.89
CA ALA A 370 -16.05 -11.38 10.81
C ALA A 370 -16.52 -10.33 9.80
N LYS A 371 -17.06 -9.21 10.28
CA LYS A 371 -17.45 -8.07 9.42
C LYS A 371 -16.25 -7.50 8.67
N ALA A 372 -15.12 -7.36 9.36
CA ALA A 372 -13.88 -6.92 8.76
C ALA A 372 -13.42 -7.85 7.63
N TYR A 373 -13.45 -9.17 7.86
CA TYR A 373 -13.13 -10.18 6.86
C TYR A 373 -14.03 -10.07 5.61
N ASP A 374 -15.34 -10.01 5.79
CA ASP A 374 -16.29 -9.93 4.67
C ASP A 374 -16.06 -8.66 3.82
N ARG A 375 -15.82 -7.52 4.48
CA ARG A 375 -15.45 -6.29 3.78
C ARG A 375 -14.14 -6.44 3.00
N ALA A 376 -13.11 -7.01 3.62
CA ALA A 376 -11.82 -7.22 2.98
C ALA A 376 -11.97 -8.08 1.71
N GLN A 377 -12.65 -9.22 1.81
CA GLN A 377 -12.84 -10.14 0.69
C GLN A 377 -13.64 -9.51 -0.47
N THR A 378 -14.72 -8.80 -0.15
CA THR A 378 -15.64 -8.27 -1.16
C THR A 378 -15.19 -6.96 -1.79
N GLN A 379 -14.43 -6.12 -1.05
CA GLN A 379 -14.11 -4.75 -1.48
C GLN A 379 -12.62 -4.47 -1.66
N LEU A 380 -11.73 -5.18 -0.95
CA LEU A 380 -10.32 -4.80 -0.83
C LEU A 380 -9.35 -5.89 -1.34
N SER A 381 -9.85 -7.00 -1.86
CA SER A 381 -9.04 -8.13 -2.34
C SER A 381 -8.46 -7.89 -3.75
N ALA A 382 -7.43 -8.66 -4.12
CA ALA A 382 -6.89 -8.66 -5.48
C ALA A 382 -7.90 -9.14 -6.52
N ASN A 383 -8.87 -10.01 -6.13
CA ASN A 383 -9.99 -10.39 -6.99
C ASN A 383 -10.86 -9.18 -7.33
N ARG A 384 -11.19 -8.35 -6.34
CA ARG A 384 -11.95 -7.11 -6.57
C ARG A 384 -11.18 -6.14 -7.46
N GLN A 385 -9.89 -6.01 -7.24
CA GLN A 385 -9.02 -5.18 -8.09
C GLN A 385 -9.01 -5.69 -9.54
N ALA A 386 -8.86 -6.99 -9.74
CA ALA A 386 -8.89 -7.60 -11.07
C ALA A 386 -10.25 -7.45 -11.76
N GLU A 387 -11.35 -7.59 -11.03
CA GLU A 387 -12.70 -7.35 -11.55
C GLU A 387 -12.89 -5.93 -12.06
N ILE A 388 -12.42 -4.92 -11.32
CA ILE A 388 -12.49 -3.51 -11.73
C ILE A 388 -11.69 -3.28 -13.01
N LEU A 389 -10.44 -3.77 -13.05
CA LEU A 389 -9.60 -3.66 -14.25
C LEU A 389 -10.25 -4.37 -15.45
N HIS A 390 -10.78 -5.57 -15.26
CA HIS A 390 -11.47 -6.31 -16.32
C HIS A 390 -12.68 -5.55 -16.86
N ARG A 391 -13.52 -4.99 -15.99
CA ARG A 391 -14.68 -4.18 -16.43
C ARG A 391 -14.25 -2.98 -17.28
N CYS A 392 -13.21 -2.27 -16.87
CA CYS A 392 -12.66 -1.17 -17.65
C CYS A 392 -12.08 -1.63 -18.99
N LEU A 393 -11.37 -2.79 -19.03
CA LEU A 393 -10.87 -3.39 -20.27
C LEU A 393 -11.99 -3.77 -21.23
N ALA A 394 -13.11 -4.27 -20.72
CA ALA A 394 -14.28 -4.62 -21.50
C ALA A 394 -15.11 -3.41 -21.99
N GLY A 395 -14.74 -2.18 -21.62
CA GLY A 395 -15.45 -0.96 -21.99
C GLY A 395 -16.75 -0.73 -21.20
N ALA A 396 -16.90 -1.37 -20.04
CA ALA A 396 -18.07 -1.29 -19.16
C ALA A 396 -17.78 -0.43 -17.90
N GLY A 397 -16.90 0.56 -18.03
CA GLY A 397 -16.50 1.49 -16.96
C GLY A 397 -17.09 2.88 -17.15
#